data_88dbe3ed3e27c5afab7d345c348f1712
#
_entry.id   88dbe3ed3e27c5afab7d345c348f1712
#
_cell.length_a   1.000
_cell.length_b   1.000
_cell.length_c   1.000
_cell.angle_alpha   90.00
_cell.angle_beta   90.00
_cell.angle_gamma   90.00
#
_symmetry.space_group_name_H-M   'P 1'
#
loop_
_entity.id
_entity.type
_entity.pdbx_description
1 polymer ?
#
loop_
_entity_poly.entity_id
_entity_poly.type
_entity_poly.pdbx_seq_one_letter_code
_entity_poly.pdbx_strand_id
1 'polypeptide(L)'
;MAKNNDNLVWIDMEMTGLDPETCKVLEIATIVTDPQLNVIAEGPVIAVHQSDAILDGMDEWCTRVHGESGLTQRCRDSEFDEDAAAKQTIAFLARYVDAGKSPLCGNTIGQ
;
A
#
# COMPACT_ATOMS: atom_id res chain seq x y z
N MET A 1 8.08 -10.64 21.48
CA MET A 1 8.47 -10.47 20.91
C MET A 1 8.38 -9.85 19.67
N ALA A 2 7.39 -9.74 19.18
CA ALA A 2 7.34 -9.17 17.87
C ALA A 2 7.56 -7.66 17.85
N LYS A 3 7.06 -6.93 18.84
CA LYS A 3 7.17 -5.47 18.83
C LYS A 3 8.58 -5.02 19.21
N ASN A 4 9.24 -4.31 18.29
CA ASN A 4 10.58 -3.83 18.49
C ASN A 4 10.77 -2.55 17.71
N ASN A 5 11.18 -1.47 18.37
CA ASN A 5 11.35 -0.17 17.73
C ASN A 5 12.51 -0.11 16.74
N ASP A 6 13.37 -1.15 16.69
CA ASP A 6 14.40 -1.25 15.68
C ASP A 6 13.88 -1.87 14.37
N ASN A 7 12.67 -2.41 14.38
CA ASN A 7 12.08 -2.95 13.16
C ASN A 7 11.89 -1.87 12.11
N LEU A 8 12.05 -2.26 10.85
CA LEU A 8 11.84 -1.36 9.72
C LEU A 8 10.49 -1.67 9.07
N VAL A 9 9.77 -0.62 8.73
CA VAL A 9 8.48 -0.75 8.06
C VAL A 9 8.64 -0.40 6.59
N TRP A 10 8.29 -1.32 5.71
CA TRP A 10 8.36 -1.12 4.27
C TRP A 10 6.95 -1.06 3.71
N ILE A 11 6.64 0.04 3.04
CA ILE A 11 5.33 0.22 2.41
C ILE A 11 5.52 0.37 0.91
N ASP A 12 4.78 -0.41 0.16
CA ASP A 12 4.76 -0.34 -1.28
C ASP A 12 3.34 0.00 -1.71
N MET A 13 3.18 1.03 -2.55
CA MET A 13 1.86 1.48 -2.97
C MET A 13 1.80 1.60 -4.48
N GLU A 14 0.68 1.16 -5.05
CA GLU A 14 0.36 1.41 -6.45
C GLU A 14 -0.66 2.54 -6.53
N MET A 15 -0.52 3.41 -7.50
CA MET A 15 -1.33 4.62 -7.61
C MET A 15 -1.85 4.78 -9.03
N THR A 16 -2.85 5.66 -9.18
CA THR A 16 -3.44 5.90 -10.50
C THR A 16 -2.54 6.71 -11.43
N GLY A 17 -1.48 7.30 -10.90
CA GLY A 17 -0.52 8.07 -11.68
C GLY A 17 0.58 8.61 -10.80
N LEU A 18 1.32 9.58 -11.30
CA LEU A 18 2.48 10.13 -10.59
C LEU A 18 2.23 11.47 -9.90
N ASP A 19 1.09 12.10 -10.15
CA ASP A 19 0.79 13.41 -9.55
C ASP A 19 0.25 13.23 -8.14
N PRO A 20 0.99 13.62 -7.11
CA PRO A 20 0.56 13.39 -5.73
C PRO A 20 -0.71 14.15 -5.33
N GLU A 21 -1.08 15.19 -6.08
CA GLU A 21 -2.27 15.96 -5.74
C GLU A 21 -3.55 15.35 -6.30
N THR A 22 -3.47 14.63 -7.41
CA THR A 22 -4.65 14.11 -8.08
C THR A 22 -4.74 12.60 -8.11
N CYS A 23 -3.65 11.92 -7.83
CA CYS A 23 -3.62 10.46 -7.89
C CYS A 23 -4.25 9.83 -6.66
N LYS A 24 -4.83 8.66 -6.87
CA LYS A 24 -5.45 7.89 -5.81
C LYS A 24 -4.69 6.59 -5.60
N VAL A 25 -4.77 6.07 -4.38
CA VAL A 25 -4.11 4.81 -4.03
C VAL A 25 -4.93 3.65 -4.57
N LEU A 26 -4.26 2.72 -5.22
CA LEU A 26 -4.88 1.50 -5.75
C LEU A 26 -4.57 0.28 -4.91
N GLU A 27 -3.36 0.22 -4.33
CA GLU A 27 -2.96 -0.93 -3.53
C GLU A 27 -1.94 -0.52 -2.50
N ILE A 28 -2.03 -1.12 -1.32
CA ILE A 28 -1.05 -0.94 -0.25
C ILE A 28 -0.55 -2.31 0.17
N ALA A 29 0.77 -2.48 0.17
CA ALA A 29 1.42 -3.68 0.69
C ALA A 29 2.43 -3.28 1.75
N THR A 30 2.51 -4.03 2.83
CA THR A 30 3.34 -3.68 3.97
C THR A 30 4.17 -4.87 4.39
N ILE A 31 5.43 -4.63 4.74
CA ILE A 31 6.35 -5.66 5.24
C ILE A 31 7.11 -5.07 6.41
N VAL A 32 7.32 -5.87 7.45
CA VAL A 32 8.16 -5.48 8.58
C VAL A 32 9.40 -6.35 8.57
N THR A 33 10.57 -5.72 8.66
CA THR A 33 11.84 -6.42 8.73
C THR A 33 12.61 -5.99 9.95
N ASP A 34 13.66 -6.74 10.31
CA ASP A 34 14.61 -6.29 11.31
C ASP A 34 15.67 -5.39 10.64
N PRO A 35 16.59 -4.79 11.39
CA PRO A 35 17.61 -3.92 10.80
C PRO A 35 18.53 -4.62 9.79
N GLN A 36 18.60 -5.94 9.83
CA GLN A 36 19.41 -6.72 8.89
C GLN A 36 18.60 -7.16 7.67
N LEU A 37 17.38 -6.63 7.52
CA LEU A 37 16.49 -6.90 6.38
C LEU A 37 15.91 -8.31 6.35
N ASN A 38 15.90 -9.00 7.49
CA ASN A 38 15.19 -10.26 7.59
C ASN A 38 13.69 -9.98 7.76
N VAL A 39 12.86 -10.62 6.96
CA VAL A 39 11.42 -10.41 7.03
C VAL A 39 10.88 -11.00 8.33
N ILE A 40 10.28 -10.14 9.15
CA ILE A 40 9.63 -10.55 10.39
C ILE A 40 8.18 -10.91 10.13
N ALA A 41 7.50 -10.10 9.32
CA ALA A 41 6.10 -10.31 9.00
C ALA A 41 5.75 -9.66 7.69
N GLU A 42 4.85 -10.31 6.94
CA GLU A 42 4.28 -9.74 5.73
C GLU A 42 2.87 -9.31 6.06
N GLY A 43 2.57 -8.05 5.81
CA GLY A 43 1.28 -7.51 6.09
C GLY A 43 0.27 -7.76 4.99
N PRO A 44 -0.93 -7.25 5.18
CA PRO A 44 -1.95 -7.42 4.17
C PRO A 44 -1.60 -6.67 2.90
N VAL A 45 -1.96 -7.27 1.77
CA VAL A 45 -1.92 -6.59 0.48
C VAL A 45 -3.37 -6.21 0.20
N ILE A 46 -3.65 -4.91 0.21
CA ILE A 46 -5.03 -4.43 0.17
C ILE A 46 -5.26 -3.64 -1.10
N ALA A 47 -6.18 -4.12 -1.95
CA ALA A 47 -6.66 -3.35 -3.08
C ALA A 47 -7.69 -2.35 -2.56
N VAL A 48 -7.52 -1.08 -2.91
CA VAL A 48 -8.38 0.00 -2.45
C VAL A 48 -9.45 0.26 -3.49
N HIS A 49 -10.71 0.27 -3.05
CA HIS A 49 -11.81 0.52 -3.97
C HIS A 49 -11.73 1.94 -4.54
N GLN A 50 -11.87 2.03 -5.86
CA GLN A 50 -11.98 3.31 -6.54
C GLN A 50 -13.14 3.23 -7.52
N SER A 51 -13.76 4.39 -7.78
CA SER A 51 -14.90 4.44 -8.70
C SER A 51 -14.45 4.18 -10.13
N ASP A 52 -15.41 3.77 -10.96
CA ASP A 52 -15.12 3.55 -12.38
C ASP A 52 -14.59 4.82 -13.03
N ALA A 53 -15.10 6.01 -12.63
CA ALA A 53 -14.61 7.25 -13.19
C ALA A 53 -13.13 7.46 -12.93
N ILE A 54 -12.67 7.11 -11.73
CA ILE A 54 -11.26 7.24 -11.39
C ILE A 54 -10.43 6.21 -12.15
N LEU A 55 -10.88 4.96 -12.20
CA LEU A 55 -10.14 3.90 -12.88
C LEU A 55 -10.07 4.14 -14.38
N ASP A 56 -11.16 4.62 -14.97
CA ASP A 56 -11.19 4.90 -16.40
C ASP A 56 -10.44 6.18 -16.77
N GLY A 57 -10.17 7.01 -15.78
CA GLY A 57 -9.43 8.26 -15.98
C GLY A 57 -7.92 8.13 -15.91
N MET A 58 -7.40 6.94 -15.63
CA MET A 58 -5.95 6.73 -15.60
C MET A 58 -5.35 6.96 -16.97
N ASP A 59 -4.07 7.37 -17.00
CA ASP A 59 -3.39 7.53 -18.27
C ASP A 59 -3.23 6.18 -18.97
N GLU A 60 -2.76 6.21 -20.21
CA GLU A 60 -2.66 5.00 -21.01
C GLU A 60 -1.72 3.97 -20.39
N TRP A 61 -0.59 4.42 -19.87
CA TRP A 61 0.39 3.52 -19.27
C TRP A 61 -0.17 2.83 -18.02
N CYS A 62 -0.76 3.61 -17.12
CA CYS A 62 -1.34 3.04 -15.88
C CYS A 62 -2.51 2.13 -16.19
N THR A 63 -3.35 2.50 -17.15
CA THR A 63 -4.49 1.66 -17.54
C THR A 63 -3.99 0.30 -18.02
N ARG A 64 -2.95 0.31 -18.84
CA ARG A 64 -2.40 -0.94 -19.38
C ARG A 64 -1.74 -1.79 -18.29
N VAL A 65 -0.84 -1.18 -17.51
CA VAL A 65 -0.06 -1.92 -16.51
C VAL A 65 -0.97 -2.50 -15.44
N HIS A 66 -1.87 -1.70 -14.89
CA HIS A 66 -2.75 -2.17 -13.83
C HIS A 66 -3.82 -3.12 -14.35
N GLY A 67 -4.22 -2.93 -15.60
CA GLY A 67 -5.16 -3.85 -16.22
C GLY A 67 -4.54 -5.23 -16.43
N GLU A 68 -3.30 -5.26 -16.93
CA GLU A 68 -2.61 -6.52 -17.17
C GLU A 68 -2.30 -7.28 -15.87
N SER A 69 -2.01 -6.58 -14.79
CA SER A 69 -1.73 -7.22 -13.51
C SER A 69 -3.01 -7.66 -12.77
N GLY A 70 -4.19 -7.24 -13.26
CA GLY A 70 -5.45 -7.51 -12.60
C GLY A 70 -5.79 -6.56 -11.47
N LEU A 71 -4.93 -5.58 -11.21
CA LEU A 71 -5.14 -4.65 -10.11
C LEU A 71 -6.39 -3.79 -10.30
N THR A 72 -6.62 -3.31 -11.54
CA THR A 72 -7.79 -2.48 -11.82
C THR A 72 -9.08 -3.19 -11.43
N GLN A 73 -9.20 -4.47 -11.78
CA GLN A 73 -10.39 -5.24 -11.45
C GLN A 73 -10.49 -5.48 -9.94
N ARG A 74 -9.36 -5.74 -9.29
CA ARG A 74 -9.36 -5.93 -7.82
C ARG A 74 -9.80 -4.66 -7.11
N CYS A 75 -9.42 -3.49 -7.60
CA CYS A 75 -9.87 -2.22 -7.02
C CYS A 75 -11.35 -2.00 -7.25
N ARG A 76 -11.85 -2.41 -8.40
CA ARG A 76 -13.27 -2.26 -8.71
C ARG A 76 -14.12 -3.13 -7.79
N ASP A 77 -13.65 -4.32 -7.48
CA ASP A 77 -14.36 -5.30 -6.65
C ASP A 77 -14.10 -5.17 -5.16
N SER A 78 -13.12 -4.35 -4.77
CA SER A 78 -12.72 -4.24 -3.36
C SER A 78 -13.80 -3.61 -2.50
N GLU A 79 -13.90 -4.07 -1.26
CA GLU A 79 -14.79 -3.47 -0.28
C GLU A 79 -14.07 -2.48 0.64
N PHE A 80 -12.76 -2.29 0.45
CA PHE A 80 -11.97 -1.40 1.29
C PHE A 80 -11.77 -0.06 0.60
N ASP A 81 -12.24 1.02 1.22
CA ASP A 81 -11.88 2.36 0.75
C ASP A 81 -10.51 2.73 1.35
N GLU A 82 -10.02 3.93 1.04
CA GLU A 82 -8.71 4.36 1.52
C GLU A 82 -8.63 4.36 3.04
N ASP A 83 -9.70 4.79 3.71
CA ASP A 83 -9.74 4.84 5.16
C ASP A 83 -9.67 3.44 5.77
N ALA A 84 -10.45 2.51 5.24
CA ALA A 84 -10.46 1.13 5.73
C ALA A 84 -9.10 0.46 5.51
N ALA A 85 -8.49 0.69 4.34
CA ALA A 85 -7.18 0.14 4.04
C ALA A 85 -6.12 0.68 4.98
N ALA A 86 -6.17 1.99 5.27
CA ALA A 86 -5.24 2.62 6.20
C ALA A 86 -5.40 2.03 7.61
N LYS A 87 -6.63 1.85 8.06
CA LYS A 87 -6.88 1.28 9.38
C LYS A 87 -6.35 -0.14 9.51
N GLN A 88 -6.52 -0.95 8.48
CA GLN A 88 -6.00 -2.32 8.50
C GLN A 88 -4.48 -2.34 8.49
N THR A 89 -3.86 -1.47 7.73
CA THR A 89 -2.42 -1.35 7.68
C THR A 89 -1.86 -0.94 9.04
N ILE A 90 -2.47 0.08 9.66
CA ILE A 90 -2.05 0.55 10.98
C ILE A 90 -2.22 -0.55 12.03
N ALA A 91 -3.33 -1.27 11.98
CA ALA A 91 -3.58 -2.36 12.93
C ALA A 91 -2.51 -3.46 12.81
N PHE A 92 -2.10 -3.77 11.58
CA PHE A 92 -1.01 -4.72 11.37
C PHE A 92 0.29 -4.19 11.96
N LEU A 93 0.65 -2.94 11.64
CA LEU A 93 1.92 -2.36 12.07
C LEU A 93 2.00 -2.23 13.58
N ALA A 94 0.89 -1.93 14.24
CA ALA A 94 0.88 -1.77 15.70
C ALA A 94 1.27 -3.02 16.45
N ARG A 95 1.26 -4.17 15.77
CA ARG A 95 1.68 -5.44 16.39
C ARG A 95 3.19 -5.59 16.42
N TYR A 96 3.92 -4.80 15.65
CA TYR A 96 5.36 -4.95 15.48
C TYR A 96 6.17 -3.71 15.84
N VAL A 97 5.56 -2.53 15.77
CA VAL A 97 6.24 -1.26 16.05
C VAL A 97 5.32 -0.33 16.79
N ASP A 98 5.91 0.60 17.54
CA ASP A 98 5.14 1.69 18.16
C ASP A 98 5.02 2.84 17.15
N ALA A 99 3.91 3.55 17.24
CA ALA A 99 3.67 4.67 16.33
C ALA A 99 4.81 5.69 16.44
N GLY A 100 5.38 6.03 15.29
CA GLY A 100 6.43 7.03 15.22
C GLY A 100 7.79 6.60 15.76
N LYS A 101 7.96 5.32 16.10
CA LYS A 101 9.22 4.85 16.69
C LYS A 101 10.13 4.13 15.71
N SER A 102 9.59 3.56 14.66
CA SER A 102 10.38 2.81 13.68
C SER A 102 10.51 3.58 12.38
N PRO A 103 11.65 3.44 11.70
CA PRO A 103 11.80 4.08 10.39
C PRO A 103 10.78 3.57 9.39
N LEU A 104 10.24 4.48 8.60
CA LEU A 104 9.33 4.14 7.52
C LEU A 104 10.14 4.10 6.23
N CYS A 105 10.21 2.94 5.61
CA CYS A 105 10.94 2.76 4.36
C CYS A 105 9.90 2.58 3.26
N GLY A 106 9.89 3.49 2.31
CA GLY A 106 8.96 3.39 1.21
C GLY A 106 9.69 3.23 -0.10
N ASN A 107 9.07 2.55 -1.04
CA ASN A 107 9.61 2.51 -2.38
C ASN A 107 8.45 2.57 -3.36
N THR A 108 8.73 2.82 -4.59
CA THR A 108 7.75 2.91 -5.66
C THR A 108 6.66 3.94 -5.48
N ILE A 109 6.69 4.69 -4.40
CA ILE A 109 5.70 5.73 -4.19
C ILE A 109 5.95 6.81 -5.22
N GLY A 110 5.02 6.98 -6.15
CA GLY A 110 5.15 7.96 -7.20
C GLY A 110 6.16 7.61 -8.26
N GLN A 111 6.60 6.39 -8.30
CA GLN A 111 7.58 5.95 -9.30
C GLN A 111 6.99 5.86 -10.68
#